data_9e550f7ccafe061e635d06f2917a01f4
#
_entry.id   9e550f7ccafe061e635d06f2917a01f4
#
_cell.length_a   1.000
_cell.length_b   1.000
_cell.length_c   1.000
_cell.angle_alpha   90.00
_cell.angle_beta   90.00
_cell.angle_gamma   90.00
#
_symmetry.space_group_name_H-M   'P 1'
#
loop_
_entity.id
_entity.type
_entity.pdbx_description
1 polymer ?
#
loop_
_entity_poly.entity_id
_entity_poly.type
_entity_poly.pdbx_seq_one_letter_code
_entity_poly.pdbx_strand_id
1 'polypeptide(L)'
;ALGVKRVRLTGGEPLVRRNLPELAGRLSQLPGVEDLSLSTNAVQLARHADALKTAGVRRINVSLDSLDAETFRDTTRGGRLDKVLDGLMAAKRAGLSPIKINMVAMRGVNEQEIPAMVDFCIEHGFTLRLIETMPVGDSGRDAGDRYLDLQHVRTDLGKRFDLIPGVMPGGGPARYVQIAGTETRIGFITPI
;
A
#
# COMPACT_ATOMS: atom_id res chain seq x y z
N ALA A 1 -18.67 -14.43 21.31
CA ALA A 1 -17.85 -14.14 20.12
C ALA A 1 -17.61 -12.63 20.08
N LEU A 2 -16.35 -12.20 19.80
CA LEU A 2 -15.97 -10.77 19.78
C LEU A 2 -16.50 -10.00 18.55
N GLY A 3 -17.25 -10.64 17.64
CA GLY A 3 -17.83 -10.02 16.44
C GLY A 3 -16.78 -9.50 15.44
N VAL A 4 -15.55 -10.04 15.45
CA VAL A 4 -14.48 -9.65 14.52
C VAL A 4 -14.84 -10.13 13.12
N LYS A 5 -15.00 -9.18 12.19
CA LYS A 5 -15.34 -9.45 10.79
C LYS A 5 -14.15 -9.28 9.84
N ARG A 6 -13.17 -8.47 10.23
CA ARG A 6 -12.02 -8.12 9.37
C ARG A 6 -10.73 -8.43 10.09
N VAL A 7 -9.87 -9.20 9.43
CA VAL A 7 -8.55 -9.56 9.94
C VAL A 7 -7.48 -9.07 8.98
N ARG A 8 -6.42 -8.48 9.54
CA ARG A 8 -5.25 -8.07 8.76
C ARG A 8 -4.01 -8.75 9.32
N LEU A 9 -3.36 -9.53 8.48
CA LEU A 9 -2.05 -10.09 8.78
C LEU A 9 -1.00 -9.01 8.55
N THR A 10 -0.21 -8.71 9.57
CA THR A 10 0.83 -7.69 9.59
C THR A 10 1.89 -8.08 10.61
N GLY A 11 2.79 -7.19 10.96
CA GLY A 11 3.84 -7.39 11.95
C GLY A 11 5.08 -6.62 11.53
N GLY A 12 6.29 -7.18 11.64
CA GLY A 12 7.43 -6.75 10.87
C GLY A 12 7.14 -7.05 9.39
N GLU A 13 7.62 -8.19 8.89
CA GLU A 13 7.21 -8.69 7.57
C GLU A 13 6.49 -10.05 7.73
N PRO A 14 5.18 -10.14 7.45
CA PRO A 14 4.44 -11.38 7.68
C PRO A 14 4.90 -12.53 6.76
N LEU A 15 5.41 -12.24 5.56
CA LEU A 15 5.84 -13.26 4.61
C LEU A 15 7.12 -14.01 5.03
N VAL A 16 7.83 -13.56 6.06
CA VAL A 16 8.94 -14.34 6.64
C VAL A 16 8.46 -15.42 7.62
N ARG A 17 7.18 -15.35 8.03
CA ARG A 17 6.61 -16.36 8.91
C ARG A 17 6.46 -17.69 8.17
N ARG A 18 6.98 -18.76 8.76
CA ARG A 18 6.71 -20.13 8.27
C ARG A 18 5.20 -20.41 8.30
N ASN A 19 4.71 -21.10 7.28
CA ASN A 19 3.31 -21.54 7.18
C ASN A 19 2.27 -20.40 7.25
N LEU A 20 2.62 -19.19 6.75
CA LEU A 20 1.67 -18.09 6.70
C LEU A 20 0.39 -18.43 5.89
N PRO A 21 0.46 -19.10 4.72
CA PRO A 21 -0.76 -19.51 4.00
C PRO A 21 -1.65 -20.45 4.79
N GLU A 22 -1.08 -21.38 5.56
CA GLU A 22 -1.86 -22.26 6.45
C GLU A 22 -2.60 -21.47 7.54
N LEU A 23 -1.88 -20.54 8.20
CA LEU A 23 -2.51 -19.65 9.17
C LEU A 23 -3.64 -18.83 8.53
N ALA A 24 -3.41 -18.27 7.34
CA ALA A 24 -4.41 -17.50 6.60
C ALA A 24 -5.63 -18.36 6.28
N GLY A 25 -5.43 -19.62 5.83
CA GLY A 25 -6.51 -20.56 5.56
C GLY A 25 -7.36 -20.85 6.79
N ARG A 26 -6.72 -21.08 7.94
CA ARG A 26 -7.43 -21.30 9.22
C ARG A 26 -8.23 -20.06 9.65
N LEU A 27 -7.66 -18.87 9.48
CA LEU A 27 -8.34 -17.61 9.83
C LEU A 27 -9.52 -17.31 8.91
N SER A 28 -9.38 -17.59 7.61
CA SER A 28 -10.45 -17.35 6.63
C SER A 28 -11.67 -18.25 6.84
N GLN A 29 -11.49 -19.39 7.51
CA GLN A 29 -12.57 -20.36 7.84
C GLN A 29 -13.25 -20.06 9.16
N LEU A 30 -12.76 -19.11 9.96
CA LEU A 30 -13.40 -18.77 11.24
C LEU A 30 -14.78 -18.16 11.00
N PRO A 31 -15.81 -18.61 11.74
CA PRO A 31 -17.14 -18.03 11.65
C PRO A 31 -17.12 -16.52 11.92
N GLY A 32 -17.71 -15.75 11.01
CA GLY A 32 -17.80 -14.29 11.11
C GLY A 32 -16.65 -13.53 10.48
N VAL A 33 -15.55 -14.16 10.06
CA VAL A 33 -14.49 -13.49 9.29
C VAL A 33 -14.94 -13.32 7.84
N GLU A 34 -15.20 -12.07 7.46
CA GLU A 34 -15.69 -11.69 6.12
C GLU A 34 -14.56 -11.20 5.22
N ASP A 35 -13.47 -10.69 5.80
CA ASP A 35 -12.40 -10.04 5.07
C ASP A 35 -11.03 -10.32 5.71
N LEU A 36 -10.19 -11.04 4.97
CA LEU A 36 -8.80 -11.31 5.34
C LEU A 36 -7.86 -10.57 4.41
N SER A 37 -6.98 -9.75 4.98
CA SER A 37 -6.04 -8.91 4.26
C SER A 37 -4.62 -9.07 4.78
N LEU A 38 -3.65 -8.68 3.95
CA LEU A 38 -2.22 -8.72 4.26
C LEU A 38 -1.60 -7.34 4.08
N SER A 39 -0.68 -6.94 4.97
CA SER A 39 0.23 -5.81 4.74
C SER A 39 1.65 -6.33 4.68
N THR A 40 2.41 -5.99 3.64
CA THR A 40 3.72 -6.59 3.34
C THR A 40 4.63 -5.60 2.61
N ASN A 41 5.95 -5.80 2.71
CA ASN A 41 6.95 -5.16 1.86
C ASN A 41 7.05 -5.81 0.47
N ALA A 42 6.29 -6.88 0.20
CA ALA A 42 6.17 -7.62 -1.04
C ALA A 42 7.45 -8.33 -1.57
N VAL A 43 8.59 -8.25 -0.91
CA VAL A 43 9.85 -8.86 -1.38
C VAL A 43 9.73 -10.37 -1.61
N GLN A 44 8.92 -11.05 -0.80
CA GLN A 44 8.66 -12.48 -0.93
C GLN A 44 7.29 -12.81 -1.57
N LEU A 45 6.52 -11.80 -1.95
CA LEU A 45 5.13 -11.98 -2.37
C LEU A 45 5.00 -12.84 -3.63
N ALA A 46 5.94 -12.74 -4.57
CA ALA A 46 5.94 -13.54 -5.79
C ALA A 46 5.90 -15.06 -5.52
N ARG A 47 6.48 -15.51 -4.40
CA ARG A 47 6.51 -16.93 -4.02
C ARG A 47 5.24 -17.39 -3.32
N HIS A 48 4.44 -16.47 -2.81
CA HIS A 48 3.31 -16.76 -1.91
C HIS A 48 1.95 -16.34 -2.47
N ALA A 49 1.91 -15.57 -3.56
CA ALA A 49 0.69 -14.92 -4.05
C ALA A 49 -0.46 -15.92 -4.29
N ASP A 50 -0.20 -17.02 -5.00
CA ASP A 50 -1.21 -18.03 -5.31
C ASP A 50 -1.68 -18.77 -4.05
N ALA A 51 -0.73 -19.16 -3.19
CA ALA A 51 -1.05 -19.83 -1.93
C ALA A 51 -1.87 -18.94 -0.99
N LEU A 52 -1.56 -17.64 -0.91
CA LEU A 52 -2.33 -16.66 -0.14
C LEU A 52 -3.75 -16.47 -0.69
N LYS A 53 -3.88 -16.41 -2.02
CA LYS A 53 -5.19 -16.33 -2.67
C LYS A 53 -6.03 -17.56 -2.36
N THR A 54 -5.47 -18.74 -2.52
CA THR A 54 -6.13 -20.02 -2.20
C THR A 54 -6.51 -20.11 -0.73
N ALA A 55 -5.68 -19.56 0.17
CA ALA A 55 -5.93 -19.50 1.61
C ALA A 55 -7.01 -18.48 2.01
N GLY A 56 -7.60 -17.73 1.06
CA GLY A 56 -8.68 -16.80 1.32
C GLY A 56 -8.25 -15.36 1.60
N VAL A 57 -6.97 -15.02 1.43
CA VAL A 57 -6.55 -13.60 1.41
C VAL A 57 -7.17 -12.95 0.18
N ARG A 58 -7.89 -11.86 0.39
CA ARG A 58 -8.57 -11.14 -0.70
C ARG A 58 -7.75 -9.98 -1.21
N ARG A 59 -7.28 -9.13 -0.31
CA ARG A 59 -6.64 -7.85 -0.64
C ARG A 59 -5.31 -7.70 0.07
N ILE A 60 -4.41 -6.93 -0.54
CA ILE A 60 -3.10 -6.65 0.03
C ILE A 60 -2.80 -5.15 0.05
N ASN A 61 -2.00 -4.76 1.05
CA ASN A 61 -1.37 -3.47 1.10
C ASN A 61 0.14 -3.68 0.98
N VAL A 62 0.76 -3.00 0.05
CA VAL A 62 2.20 -3.08 -0.21
C VAL A 62 2.84 -1.76 0.12
N SER A 63 3.91 -1.78 0.91
CA SER A 63 4.73 -0.61 1.16
C SER A 63 5.69 -0.42 -0.01
N LEU A 64 5.60 0.71 -0.70
CA LEU A 64 6.45 1.07 -1.84
C LEU A 64 6.59 2.58 -1.91
N ASP A 65 7.72 3.08 -1.41
CA ASP A 65 7.96 4.52 -1.25
C ASP A 65 8.63 5.16 -2.47
N SER A 66 9.15 4.37 -3.41
CA SER A 66 9.82 4.88 -4.61
C SER A 66 9.77 3.85 -5.75
N LEU A 67 9.75 4.34 -7.00
CA LEU A 67 9.93 3.54 -8.24
C LEU A 67 11.36 3.69 -8.79
N ASP A 68 12.18 4.56 -8.21
CA ASP A 68 13.60 4.65 -8.49
C ASP A 68 14.38 3.66 -7.61
N ALA A 69 15.23 2.84 -8.23
CA ALA A 69 15.92 1.75 -7.55
C ALA A 69 16.95 2.23 -6.51
N GLU A 70 17.56 3.39 -6.74
CA GLU A 70 18.54 3.98 -5.82
C GLU A 70 17.83 4.57 -4.60
N THR A 71 16.84 5.43 -4.82
CA THR A 71 15.99 6.01 -3.79
C THR A 71 15.32 4.93 -2.94
N PHE A 72 14.80 3.87 -3.58
CA PHE A 72 14.19 2.73 -2.88
C PHE A 72 15.20 2.00 -2.01
N ARG A 73 16.40 1.72 -2.53
CA ARG A 73 17.46 1.04 -1.78
C ARG A 73 17.88 1.85 -0.55
N ASP A 74 18.02 3.16 -0.70
CA ASP A 74 18.48 4.05 0.37
C ASP A 74 17.41 4.21 1.46
N THR A 75 16.13 4.39 1.08
CA THR A 75 15.03 4.52 2.04
C THR A 75 14.72 3.23 2.77
N THR A 76 14.93 2.07 2.14
CA THR A 76 14.65 0.75 2.72
C THR A 76 15.89 0.06 3.31
N ARG A 77 17.03 0.74 3.37
CA ARG A 77 18.30 0.19 3.89
C ARG A 77 18.76 -1.08 3.15
N GLY A 78 18.76 -1.02 1.83
CA GLY A 78 19.24 -2.09 0.97
C GLY A 78 18.14 -2.96 0.34
N GLY A 79 16.89 -2.49 0.32
CA GLY A 79 15.79 -3.19 -0.34
C GLY A 79 15.99 -3.35 -1.85
N ARG A 80 15.31 -4.34 -2.41
CA ARG A 80 15.35 -4.68 -3.84
C ARG A 80 14.02 -4.36 -4.49
N LEU A 81 13.96 -3.26 -5.23
CA LEU A 81 12.76 -2.80 -5.93
C LEU A 81 12.24 -3.85 -6.93
N ASP A 82 13.13 -4.49 -7.69
CA ASP A 82 12.78 -5.54 -8.65
C ASP A 82 11.94 -6.65 -8.01
N LYS A 83 12.27 -7.07 -6.78
CA LYS A 83 11.52 -8.09 -6.04
C LYS A 83 10.13 -7.63 -5.61
N VAL A 84 9.99 -6.35 -5.27
CA VAL A 84 8.69 -5.76 -4.90
C VAL A 84 7.79 -5.69 -6.13
N LEU A 85 8.31 -5.23 -7.28
CA LEU A 85 7.58 -5.18 -8.53
C LEU A 85 7.17 -6.58 -9.01
N ASP A 86 8.08 -7.56 -8.97
CA ASP A 86 7.77 -8.97 -9.24
C ASP A 86 6.61 -9.48 -8.35
N GLY A 87 6.66 -9.12 -7.05
CA GLY A 87 5.62 -9.46 -6.08
C GLY A 87 4.27 -8.85 -6.40
N LEU A 88 4.23 -7.57 -6.78
CA LEU A 88 3.01 -6.87 -7.20
C LEU A 88 2.38 -7.53 -8.44
N MET A 89 3.20 -7.84 -9.45
CA MET A 89 2.71 -8.50 -10.66
C MET A 89 2.21 -9.92 -10.39
N ALA A 90 2.88 -10.67 -9.51
CA ALA A 90 2.41 -11.98 -9.09
C ALA A 90 1.08 -11.90 -8.34
N ALA A 91 0.93 -10.94 -7.43
CA ALA A 91 -0.32 -10.72 -6.71
C ALA A 91 -1.49 -10.37 -7.66
N LYS A 92 -1.22 -9.53 -8.66
CA LYS A 92 -2.21 -9.18 -9.70
C LYS A 92 -2.63 -10.43 -10.50
N ARG A 93 -1.66 -11.25 -10.95
CA ARG A 93 -1.96 -12.51 -11.67
C ARG A 93 -2.74 -13.51 -10.82
N ALA A 94 -2.42 -13.60 -9.53
CA ALA A 94 -3.15 -14.46 -8.58
C ALA A 94 -4.58 -13.96 -8.28
N GLY A 95 -4.96 -12.78 -8.74
CA GLY A 95 -6.29 -12.20 -8.51
C GLY A 95 -6.50 -11.67 -7.10
N LEU A 96 -5.43 -11.28 -6.39
CA LEU A 96 -5.55 -10.53 -5.15
C LEU A 96 -6.01 -9.11 -5.49
N SER A 97 -7.18 -8.70 -4.99
CA SER A 97 -7.76 -7.39 -5.31
C SER A 97 -8.64 -6.89 -4.15
N PRO A 98 -8.62 -5.58 -3.85
CA PRO A 98 -7.73 -4.57 -4.40
C PRO A 98 -6.29 -4.67 -3.87
N ILE A 99 -5.32 -4.33 -4.73
CA ILE A 99 -3.93 -4.09 -4.35
C ILE A 99 -3.79 -2.61 -4.03
N LYS A 100 -3.34 -2.30 -2.81
CA LYS A 100 -3.12 -0.92 -2.36
C LYS A 100 -1.64 -0.68 -2.13
N ILE A 101 -1.08 0.32 -2.79
CA ILE A 101 0.27 0.79 -2.58
C ILE A 101 0.25 1.86 -1.50
N ASN A 102 1.03 1.69 -0.45
CA ASN A 102 1.27 2.68 0.58
C ASN A 102 2.61 3.36 0.29
N MET A 103 2.60 4.64 0.08
CA MET A 103 3.77 5.48 -0.12
C MET A 103 3.81 6.54 0.97
N VAL A 104 4.84 6.53 1.80
CA VAL A 104 5.14 7.64 2.70
C VAL A 104 5.72 8.77 1.86
N ALA A 105 5.00 9.87 1.75
CA ALA A 105 5.42 11.02 0.95
C ALA A 105 6.41 11.88 1.75
N MET A 106 7.60 12.11 1.19
CA MET A 106 8.71 12.77 1.88
C MET A 106 9.32 13.85 0.99
N ARG A 107 9.39 15.08 1.52
CA ARG A 107 10.02 16.21 0.86
C ARG A 107 11.51 15.94 0.62
N GLY A 108 12.01 16.29 -0.58
CA GLY A 108 13.42 16.13 -0.95
C GLY A 108 13.88 14.67 -1.09
N VAL A 109 12.97 13.69 -0.97
CA VAL A 109 13.29 12.26 -1.12
C VAL A 109 12.53 11.67 -2.30
N ASN A 110 11.19 11.60 -2.22
CA ASN A 110 10.35 10.96 -3.22
C ASN A 110 9.18 11.82 -3.72
N GLU A 111 9.10 13.08 -3.30
CA GLU A 111 8.01 13.98 -3.71
C GLU A 111 7.91 14.11 -5.23
N GLN A 112 9.03 14.12 -5.93
CA GLN A 112 9.11 14.23 -7.40
C GLN A 112 8.60 12.98 -8.11
N GLU A 113 8.57 11.83 -7.42
CA GLU A 113 8.13 10.55 -7.98
C GLU A 113 6.61 10.33 -7.84
N ILE A 114 5.91 11.14 -7.04
CA ILE A 114 4.47 10.96 -6.78
C ILE A 114 3.66 10.89 -8.09
N PRO A 115 3.85 11.77 -9.09
CA PRO A 115 3.13 11.66 -10.36
C PRO A 115 3.42 10.36 -11.11
N ALA A 116 4.66 9.90 -11.12
CA ALA A 116 5.04 8.63 -11.75
C ALA A 116 4.44 7.42 -11.01
N MET A 117 4.36 7.47 -9.69
CA MET A 117 3.67 6.44 -8.88
C MET A 117 2.16 6.41 -9.18
N VAL A 118 1.54 7.56 -9.46
CA VAL A 118 0.14 7.62 -9.89
C VAL A 118 -0.02 6.96 -11.26
N ASP A 119 0.84 7.29 -12.24
CA ASP A 119 0.82 6.67 -13.57
C ASP A 119 1.00 5.15 -13.48
N PHE A 120 1.93 4.67 -12.66
CA PHE A 120 2.13 3.25 -12.38
C PHE A 120 0.86 2.59 -11.81
N CYS A 121 0.18 3.26 -10.89
CA CYS A 121 -1.07 2.75 -10.34
C CYS A 121 -2.19 2.70 -11.38
N ILE A 122 -2.27 3.67 -12.28
CA ILE A 122 -3.24 3.69 -13.39
C ILE A 122 -2.98 2.49 -14.32
N GLU A 123 -1.75 2.31 -14.77
CA GLU A 123 -1.36 1.24 -15.70
C GLU A 123 -1.69 -0.15 -15.16
N HIS A 124 -1.49 -0.34 -13.87
CA HIS A 124 -1.65 -1.65 -13.24
C HIS A 124 -2.99 -1.87 -12.54
N GLY A 125 -3.86 -0.85 -12.42
CA GLY A 125 -5.14 -0.91 -11.73
C GLY A 125 -4.97 -1.00 -10.21
N PHE A 126 -3.95 -0.36 -9.66
CA PHE A 126 -3.70 -0.31 -8.21
C PHE A 126 -4.33 0.93 -7.58
N THR A 127 -4.54 0.88 -6.27
CA THR A 127 -4.94 2.04 -5.47
C THR A 127 -3.70 2.62 -4.80
N LEU A 128 -3.43 3.90 -4.98
CA LEU A 128 -2.37 4.60 -4.26
C LEU A 128 -2.89 5.13 -2.92
N ARG A 129 -2.09 5.02 -1.87
CA ARG A 129 -2.29 5.72 -0.60
C ARG A 129 -1.04 6.49 -0.24
N LEU A 130 -1.13 7.80 -0.29
CA LEU A 130 -0.10 8.71 0.20
C LEU A 130 -0.28 8.88 1.71
N ILE A 131 0.80 8.71 2.44
CA ILE A 131 0.84 8.80 3.90
C ILE A 131 1.75 9.95 4.26
N GLU A 132 1.24 10.85 5.06
CA GLU A 132 2.00 12.00 5.58
C GLU A 132 2.98 11.54 6.65
N THR A 133 4.21 12.06 6.62
CA THR A 133 5.20 11.77 7.66
C THR A 133 4.74 12.34 9.00
N MET A 134 4.81 11.51 10.04
CA MET A 134 4.50 11.94 11.40
C MET A 134 5.80 12.11 12.19
N PRO A 135 6.01 13.24 12.89
CA PRO A 135 7.17 13.45 13.74
C PRO A 135 7.03 12.68 15.07
N VAL A 136 7.19 11.34 15.01
CA VAL A 136 7.06 10.46 16.18
C VAL A 136 8.37 9.73 16.44
N GLY A 137 8.86 9.78 17.68
CA GLY A 137 10.08 9.09 18.14
C GLY A 137 11.37 9.80 17.79
N ASP A 138 12.50 9.08 17.90
CA ASP A 138 13.86 9.62 17.69
C ASP A 138 14.12 10.05 16.23
N SER A 139 13.37 9.51 15.28
CA SER A 139 13.32 9.96 13.88
C SER A 139 12.56 11.28 13.68
N GLY A 140 11.96 11.84 14.74
CA GLY A 140 11.13 13.04 14.65
C GLY A 140 11.88 14.31 14.26
N ARG A 141 13.19 14.39 14.47
CA ARG A 141 14.01 15.52 14.02
C ARG A 141 14.18 15.54 12.51
N ASP A 142 14.50 14.40 11.92
CA ASP A 142 14.59 14.26 10.46
C ASP A 142 13.21 14.27 9.77
N ALA A 143 12.15 13.87 10.49
CA ALA A 143 10.80 13.86 9.97
C ALA A 143 10.24 15.28 9.74
N GLY A 144 10.67 16.26 10.53
CA GLY A 144 10.29 17.68 10.34
C GLY A 144 10.83 18.23 9.01
N ASP A 145 12.07 17.94 8.68
CA ASP A 145 12.71 18.42 7.44
C ASP A 145 12.13 17.72 6.19
N ARG A 146 11.62 16.51 6.35
CA ARG A 146 11.01 15.72 5.27
C ARG A 146 9.48 15.81 5.20
N TYR A 147 8.90 16.63 6.05
CA TYR A 147 7.45 16.82 6.08
C TYR A 147 6.94 17.36 4.75
N LEU A 148 5.93 16.71 4.19
CA LEU A 148 5.26 17.09 2.96
C LEU A 148 3.75 17.12 3.20
N ASP A 149 3.17 18.32 3.13
CA ASP A 149 1.73 18.51 3.27
C ASP A 149 0.98 17.89 2.09
N LEU A 150 0.16 16.89 2.37
CA LEU A 150 -0.62 16.18 1.36
C LEU A 150 -1.74 17.02 0.73
N GLN A 151 -2.13 18.16 1.33
CA GLN A 151 -3.06 19.09 0.69
C GLN A 151 -2.40 19.78 -0.52
N HIS A 152 -1.11 20.18 -0.36
CA HIS A 152 -0.32 20.70 -1.49
C HIS A 152 -0.12 19.65 -2.58
N VAL A 153 0.26 18.42 -2.20
CA VAL A 153 0.40 17.30 -3.14
C VAL A 153 -0.91 17.06 -3.91
N ARG A 154 -2.05 17.08 -3.23
CA ARG A 154 -3.36 16.93 -3.88
C ARG A 154 -3.64 18.05 -4.89
N THR A 155 -3.30 19.29 -4.55
CA THR A 155 -3.47 20.45 -5.42
C THR A 155 -2.59 20.31 -6.67
N ASP A 156 -1.33 19.89 -6.50
CA ASP A 156 -0.39 19.70 -7.61
C ASP A 156 -0.80 18.54 -8.51
N LEU A 157 -1.25 17.42 -7.94
CA LEU A 157 -1.81 16.31 -8.71
C LEU A 157 -3.04 16.74 -9.52
N GLY A 158 -3.88 17.65 -8.99
CA GLY A 158 -5.03 18.20 -9.68
C GLY A 158 -4.70 19.06 -10.92
N LYS A 159 -3.44 19.49 -11.07
CA LYS A 159 -2.96 20.19 -12.28
C LYS A 159 -2.69 19.22 -13.45
N ARG A 160 -2.42 17.95 -13.13
CA ARG A 160 -2.05 16.91 -14.11
C ARG A 160 -3.16 15.88 -14.34
N PHE A 161 -3.91 15.57 -13.31
CA PHE A 161 -4.96 14.55 -13.33
C PHE A 161 -6.30 15.18 -12.99
N ASP A 162 -7.35 14.78 -13.68
CA ASP A 162 -8.72 15.18 -13.35
C ASP A 162 -9.20 14.36 -12.13
N LEU A 163 -9.17 15.00 -10.94
CA LEU A 163 -9.49 14.37 -9.66
C LEU A 163 -10.95 14.61 -9.29
N ILE A 164 -11.74 13.56 -9.29
CA ILE A 164 -13.14 13.59 -8.89
C ILE A 164 -13.33 12.98 -7.49
N PRO A 165 -14.41 13.31 -6.76
CA PRO A 165 -14.71 12.67 -5.48
C PRO A 165 -14.73 11.15 -5.60
N GLY A 166 -13.99 10.45 -4.74
CA GLY A 166 -13.89 9.00 -4.72
C GLY A 166 -14.33 8.42 -3.38
N VAL A 167 -15.05 7.31 -3.44
CA VAL A 167 -15.43 6.54 -2.25
C VAL A 167 -14.79 5.16 -2.37
N MET A 168 -14.22 4.67 -1.26
CA MET A 168 -13.72 3.31 -1.18
C MET A 168 -14.34 2.59 0.01
N PRO A 169 -14.94 1.41 -0.19
CA PRO A 169 -15.44 0.62 0.93
C PRO A 169 -14.31 0.27 1.91
N GLY A 170 -14.52 0.56 3.19
CA GLY A 170 -13.56 0.22 4.26
C GLY A 170 -13.48 1.31 5.33
N GLY A 171 -13.19 0.94 6.56
CA GLY A 171 -13.09 1.84 7.73
C GLY A 171 -11.66 2.35 7.97
N GLY A 172 -10.95 2.80 6.95
CA GLY A 172 -9.60 3.37 7.11
C GLY A 172 -9.60 4.90 7.13
N PRO A 173 -8.52 5.54 7.63
CA PRO A 173 -8.43 7.01 7.78
C PRO A 173 -8.25 7.74 6.43
N ALA A 174 -8.04 7.05 5.32
CA ALA A 174 -7.76 7.66 4.03
C ALA A 174 -8.99 8.36 3.44
N ARG A 175 -8.79 9.60 2.99
CA ARG A 175 -9.74 10.35 2.16
C ARG A 175 -9.40 10.09 0.69
N TYR A 176 -10.37 9.57 -0.08
CA TYR A 176 -10.10 9.15 -1.44
C TYR A 176 -10.61 10.16 -2.48
N VAL A 177 -9.83 10.29 -3.56
CA VAL A 177 -10.26 10.83 -4.84
C VAL A 177 -10.10 9.72 -5.89
N GLN A 178 -10.82 9.83 -6.99
CA GLN A 178 -10.67 8.96 -8.17
C GLN A 178 -10.14 9.78 -9.32
N ILE A 179 -9.32 9.18 -10.16
CA ILE A 179 -8.87 9.80 -11.41
C ILE A 179 -9.94 9.55 -12.46
N ALA A 180 -10.49 10.62 -13.02
CA ALA A 180 -11.57 10.53 -14.02
C ALA A 180 -11.15 9.66 -15.21
N GLY A 181 -12.07 8.86 -15.72
CA GLY A 181 -11.81 7.94 -16.82
C GLY A 181 -11.02 6.67 -16.43
N THR A 182 -10.72 6.49 -15.15
CA THR A 182 -10.01 5.30 -14.65
C THR A 182 -10.69 4.71 -13.41
N GLU A 183 -10.31 3.47 -13.03
CA GLU A 183 -10.70 2.88 -11.75
C GLU A 183 -9.74 3.20 -10.61
N THR A 184 -8.66 3.93 -10.90
CA THR A 184 -7.60 4.23 -9.93
C THR A 184 -8.04 5.28 -8.93
N ARG A 185 -7.79 4.99 -7.67
CA ARG A 185 -8.07 5.89 -6.54
C ARG A 185 -6.79 6.29 -5.84
N ILE A 186 -6.76 7.53 -5.39
CA ILE A 186 -5.67 8.05 -4.54
C ILE A 186 -6.28 8.36 -3.18
N GLY A 187 -5.74 7.74 -2.13
CA GLY A 187 -6.10 8.00 -0.75
C GLY A 187 -5.05 8.87 -0.07
N PHE A 188 -5.49 9.88 0.66
CA PHE A 188 -4.64 10.75 1.45
C PHE A 188 -4.83 10.41 2.92
N ILE A 189 -3.74 10.08 3.62
CA ILE A 189 -3.72 9.74 5.04
C ILE A 189 -2.88 10.79 5.74
N THR A 190 -3.56 11.67 6.46
CA THR A 190 -2.95 12.71 7.28
C THR A 190 -3.11 12.35 8.76
N PRO A 191 -2.19 12.77 9.64
CA PRO A 191 -2.39 12.70 11.09
C PRO A 191 -3.68 13.40 11.48
N ILE A 192 -4.36 12.89 12.51
CA ILE A 192 -5.55 13.50 13.09
C ILE A 192 -5.12 14.53 14.11
#